data_338051f40030ef3b199cb5fedc2bdc7f
#
_entry.id   338051f40030ef3b199cb5fedc2bdc7f
#
_cell.length_a   1.000
_cell.length_b   1.000
_cell.length_c   1.000
_cell.angle_alpha   90.00
_cell.angle_beta   90.00
_cell.angle_gamma   90.00
#
_symmetry.space_group_name_H-M   'P 1'
#
loop_
_entity.id
_entity.type
_entity.pdbx_description
1 polymer ?
#
loop_
_entity_poly.entity_id
_entity_poly.type
_entity_poly.pdbx_seq_one_letter_code
_entity_poly.pdbx_strand_id
1 'polypeptide(L)'
;MEKKKMKIRRFLSVFLLTLLLTGLFCVPQVSAVEMPQVNAKAALLMDYESGRMLYGLNEKDTEYPASITKVMTALLTLEAVDQGVLTLDQPVTASSLVNDMDPTGSSADIKEGEVLTVEQLLYCMMLVSANEAACILAETVSGSQDAFVALMNQRAQELGCTGTHFVNPNGLHDPNHYSTAWDIYLITREAMKNETFMKICGTAAYVVPATNKSEERELYTTNSLISNWRIMGYQYDGADGIKTGSTEESGYCLLSTAKRSGRRLVAVVLGCKGSGATVESFSETAKLYNWAYNNFSMRQVAATDELYRQPVALSKQTDTVMLYPAQSAEAFLPKDAKDEDIRKTVDLKEDVVNAPITAGQELGTLTITYNDQVCAQVPLLAQADVSASRFLVAKAAVEAFFAKTWVKLALVAIVVLVIVFVLWLKL
;
A
#
# COMPACT_ATOMS: atom_id res chain seq x y z
N MET A 1 -48.83 61.77 8.23
CA MET A 1 -48.43 60.54 9.00
C MET A 1 -48.03 59.39 8.10
N GLU A 2 -48.66 59.15 6.97
CA GLU A 2 -48.34 58.02 6.06
C GLU A 2 -46.96 58.06 5.42
N LYS A 3 -46.49 59.21 4.92
CA LYS A 3 -45.14 59.34 4.31
C LYS A 3 -43.99 58.99 5.27
N LYS A 4 -44.18 59.14 6.57
CA LYS A 4 -43.16 58.80 7.60
C LYS A 4 -43.16 57.30 7.87
N LYS A 5 -44.35 56.65 7.85
CA LYS A 5 -44.46 55.19 8.00
C LYS A 5 -43.88 54.41 6.76
N MET A 6 -44.02 54.97 5.56
CA MET A 6 -43.49 54.39 4.33
C MET A 6 -41.94 54.49 4.26
N LYS A 7 -41.33 55.59 4.76
CA LYS A 7 -39.88 55.68 4.86
C LYS A 7 -39.27 54.72 5.89
N ILE A 8 -39.92 54.52 7.03
CA ILE A 8 -39.48 53.57 8.06
C ILE A 8 -39.58 52.11 7.54
N ARG A 9 -40.68 51.75 6.83
CA ARG A 9 -40.81 50.42 6.20
C ARG A 9 -39.72 50.14 5.14
N ARG A 10 -39.42 51.14 4.30
CA ARG A 10 -38.31 51.00 3.33
C ARG A 10 -36.95 50.87 3.99
N PHE A 11 -36.68 51.60 5.05
CA PHE A 11 -35.45 51.51 5.81
C PHE A 11 -35.32 50.16 6.52
N LEU A 12 -36.38 49.64 7.12
CA LEU A 12 -36.40 48.31 7.72
C LEU A 12 -36.21 47.18 6.66
N SER A 13 -36.81 47.30 5.48
CA SER A 13 -36.67 46.32 4.41
C SER A 13 -35.24 46.30 3.85
N VAL A 14 -34.61 47.47 3.67
CA VAL A 14 -33.21 47.59 3.24
C VAL A 14 -32.26 47.03 4.31
N PHE A 15 -32.53 47.34 5.58
CA PHE A 15 -31.72 46.84 6.73
C PHE A 15 -31.85 45.33 6.89
N LEU A 16 -33.08 44.75 6.72
CA LEU A 16 -33.25 43.28 6.72
C LEU A 16 -32.58 42.61 5.51
N LEU A 17 -32.60 43.25 4.34
CA LEU A 17 -31.95 42.74 3.15
C LEU A 17 -30.41 42.76 3.26
N THR A 18 -29.84 43.84 3.89
CA THR A 18 -28.39 43.87 4.18
C THR A 18 -27.99 42.86 5.26
N LEU A 19 -28.82 42.62 6.28
CA LEU A 19 -28.54 41.58 7.29
C LEU A 19 -28.60 40.17 6.67
N LEU A 20 -29.54 39.92 5.75
CA LEU A 20 -29.62 38.65 4.99
C LEU A 20 -28.42 38.48 4.07
N LEU A 21 -27.98 39.51 3.37
CA LEU A 21 -26.80 39.50 2.50
C LEU A 21 -25.48 39.32 3.27
N THR A 22 -25.35 39.94 4.45
CA THR A 22 -24.15 39.73 5.29
C THR A 22 -24.12 38.37 5.99
N GLY A 23 -25.30 37.79 6.30
CA GLY A 23 -25.40 36.42 6.84
C GLY A 23 -25.03 35.32 5.82
N LEU A 24 -25.15 35.62 4.52
CA LEU A 24 -24.77 34.66 3.46
C LEU A 24 -23.26 34.59 3.17
N PHE A 25 -22.46 35.52 3.72
CA PHE A 25 -21.00 35.51 3.53
C PHE A 25 -20.19 34.94 4.71
N CYS A 26 -20.83 34.53 5.79
CA CYS A 26 -20.22 33.72 6.83
C CYS A 26 -20.39 32.22 6.48
N VAL A 27 -19.95 31.80 5.30
CA VAL A 27 -19.61 30.40 5.09
C VAL A 27 -18.34 30.16 5.92
N PRO A 28 -18.34 29.28 6.93
CA PRO A 28 -17.12 28.92 7.60
C PRO A 28 -16.18 28.40 6.51
N GLN A 29 -15.08 29.11 6.28
CA GLN A 29 -14.04 28.66 5.40
C GLN A 29 -13.52 27.39 6.05
N VAL A 30 -13.90 26.23 5.51
CA VAL A 30 -13.28 24.95 5.84
C VAL A 30 -11.83 25.12 5.41
N SER A 31 -10.97 25.39 6.39
CA SER A 31 -9.54 25.42 6.17
C SER A 31 -9.14 23.97 5.83
N ALA A 32 -9.14 23.65 4.54
CA ALA A 32 -8.51 22.40 4.11
C ALA A 32 -7.09 22.39 4.67
N VAL A 33 -6.66 21.28 5.23
CA VAL A 33 -5.28 21.11 5.73
C VAL A 33 -4.33 21.54 4.64
N GLU A 34 -3.58 22.63 4.86
CA GLU A 34 -2.67 23.18 3.87
C GLU A 34 -1.58 22.15 3.56
N MET A 35 -1.45 21.82 2.27
CA MET A 35 -0.48 20.84 1.81
C MET A 35 0.93 21.42 1.92
N PRO A 36 1.92 20.68 2.46
CA PRO A 36 3.28 21.17 2.57
C PRO A 36 3.91 21.36 1.19
N GLN A 37 4.66 22.44 1.01
CA GLN A 37 5.52 22.58 -0.16
C GLN A 37 6.80 21.78 0.06
N VAL A 38 7.07 20.85 -0.85
CA VAL A 38 8.23 19.93 -0.81
C VAL A 38 9.19 20.27 -1.95
N ASN A 39 10.46 20.46 -1.63
CA ASN A 39 11.52 20.76 -2.60
C ASN A 39 12.12 19.45 -3.13
N ALA A 40 11.36 18.76 -3.98
CA ALA A 40 11.77 17.53 -4.64
C ALA A 40 11.24 17.51 -6.06
N LYS A 41 11.80 16.65 -6.94
CA LYS A 41 11.23 16.41 -8.27
C LYS A 41 9.94 15.61 -8.16
N ALA A 42 9.94 14.57 -7.34
CA ALA A 42 8.76 13.79 -7.00
C ALA A 42 8.74 13.43 -5.51
N ALA A 43 7.55 13.37 -4.91
CA ALA A 43 7.38 12.95 -3.54
C ALA A 43 6.04 12.25 -3.31
N LEU A 44 6.03 11.31 -2.37
CA LEU A 44 4.87 10.54 -1.98
C LEU A 44 4.89 10.32 -0.47
N LEU A 45 3.72 10.45 0.18
CA LEU A 45 3.52 10.02 1.56
C LEU A 45 2.30 9.11 1.64
N MET A 46 2.50 7.92 2.18
CA MET A 46 1.48 6.89 2.29
C MET A 46 1.22 6.53 3.75
N ASP A 47 -0.02 6.27 4.06
CA ASP A 47 -0.41 5.54 5.24
C ASP A 47 -0.25 4.03 4.96
N TYR A 48 0.69 3.39 5.66
CA TYR A 48 1.08 2.00 5.36
C TYR A 48 -0.06 1.01 5.56
N GLU A 49 -0.80 1.14 6.67
CA GLU A 49 -1.82 0.18 7.05
C GLU A 49 -3.03 0.20 6.11
N SER A 50 -3.51 1.39 5.72
CA SER A 50 -4.64 1.50 4.79
C SER A 50 -4.22 1.48 3.32
N GLY A 51 -2.94 1.77 3.02
CA GLY A 51 -2.47 2.00 1.65
C GLY A 51 -2.98 3.31 1.04
N ARG A 52 -3.48 4.25 1.87
CA ARG A 52 -3.99 5.53 1.40
C ARG A 52 -2.87 6.52 1.17
N MET A 53 -2.93 7.23 0.06
CA MET A 53 -2.04 8.34 -0.23
C MET A 53 -2.48 9.58 0.57
N LEU A 54 -1.56 10.15 1.36
CA LEU A 54 -1.77 11.37 2.13
C LEU A 54 -1.23 12.61 1.40
N TYR A 55 -0.14 12.44 0.66
CA TYR A 55 0.50 13.48 -0.13
C TYR A 55 1.07 12.90 -1.42
N GLY A 56 0.96 13.64 -2.54
CA GLY A 56 1.55 13.29 -3.83
C GLY A 56 2.05 14.54 -4.54
N LEU A 57 3.26 14.48 -5.07
CA LEU A 57 3.88 15.47 -5.95
C LEU A 57 4.56 14.71 -7.09
N ASN A 58 4.06 14.82 -8.31
CA ASN A 58 4.61 14.12 -9.48
C ASN A 58 4.89 12.63 -9.20
N GLU A 59 4.07 11.99 -8.37
CA GLU A 59 4.33 10.68 -7.79
C GLU A 59 4.38 9.55 -8.82
N LYS A 60 3.87 9.82 -10.03
CA LYS A 60 3.88 8.87 -11.17
C LYS A 60 4.86 9.26 -12.27
N ASP A 61 5.53 10.39 -12.14
CA ASP A 61 6.57 10.79 -13.08
C ASP A 61 7.81 9.94 -12.89
N THR A 62 8.45 9.58 -13.99
CA THR A 62 9.68 8.76 -13.96
C THR A 62 10.86 9.59 -13.51
N GLU A 63 11.58 9.06 -12.53
CA GLU A 63 12.80 9.63 -11.96
C GLU A 63 13.86 8.54 -11.80
N TYR A 64 15.11 8.95 -11.64
CA TYR A 64 16.21 8.02 -11.37
C TYR A 64 16.23 7.65 -9.88
N PRO A 65 16.02 6.37 -9.52
CA PRO A 65 15.89 5.95 -8.12
C PRO A 65 17.24 5.88 -7.40
N ALA A 66 18.35 5.90 -8.12
CA ALA A 66 19.69 5.62 -7.58
C ALA A 66 19.68 4.34 -6.70
N SER A 67 20.41 4.33 -5.59
CA SER A 67 20.51 3.17 -4.68
C SER A 67 19.22 2.77 -3.97
N ILE A 68 18.08 3.48 -4.16
CA ILE A 68 16.78 2.97 -3.72
C ILE A 68 16.42 1.68 -4.47
N THR A 69 16.95 1.45 -5.66
CA THR A 69 16.89 0.20 -6.42
C THR A 69 17.20 -1.03 -5.57
N LYS A 70 18.13 -0.92 -4.61
CA LYS A 70 18.54 -2.02 -3.74
C LYS A 70 17.42 -2.58 -2.86
N VAL A 71 16.30 -1.87 -2.74
CA VAL A 71 15.10 -2.39 -2.08
C VAL A 71 14.50 -3.55 -2.87
N MET A 72 14.46 -3.46 -4.21
CA MET A 72 14.04 -4.58 -5.06
C MET A 72 15.04 -5.74 -4.96
N THR A 73 16.34 -5.47 -4.91
CA THR A 73 17.36 -6.50 -4.72
C THR A 73 17.21 -7.21 -3.38
N ALA A 74 16.95 -6.45 -2.30
CA ALA A 74 16.68 -7.03 -0.99
C ALA A 74 15.38 -7.84 -0.97
N LEU A 75 14.30 -7.35 -1.59
CA LEU A 75 13.04 -8.06 -1.70
C LEU A 75 13.23 -9.43 -2.36
N LEU A 76 13.83 -9.47 -3.54
CA LEU A 76 14.04 -10.73 -4.27
C LEU A 76 14.98 -11.70 -3.54
N THR A 77 16.01 -11.18 -2.86
CA THR A 77 16.91 -12.00 -2.04
C THR A 77 16.14 -12.64 -0.89
N LEU A 78 15.31 -11.87 -0.19
CA LEU A 78 14.53 -12.38 0.95
C LEU A 78 13.38 -13.28 0.50
N GLU A 79 12.77 -13.04 -0.66
CA GLU A 79 11.80 -13.97 -1.26
C GLU A 79 12.46 -15.32 -1.58
N ALA A 80 13.72 -15.34 -2.06
CA ALA A 80 14.47 -16.58 -2.26
C ALA A 80 14.77 -17.30 -0.92
N VAL A 81 14.98 -16.56 0.17
CA VAL A 81 15.11 -17.13 1.52
C VAL A 81 13.80 -17.71 2.00
N ASP A 82 12.69 -16.98 1.87
CA ASP A 82 11.36 -17.43 2.30
C ASP A 82 10.90 -18.69 1.52
N GLN A 83 11.34 -18.82 0.27
CA GLN A 83 11.09 -20.01 -0.58
C GLN A 83 12.04 -21.17 -0.28
N GLY A 84 13.03 -21.00 0.60
CA GLY A 84 14.03 -22.02 0.94
C GLY A 84 15.08 -22.30 -0.16
N VAL A 85 15.19 -21.40 -1.15
CA VAL A 85 16.25 -21.44 -2.17
C VAL A 85 17.58 -21.01 -1.58
N LEU A 86 17.57 -20.04 -0.66
CA LEU A 86 18.72 -19.56 0.08
C LEU A 86 18.44 -19.66 1.59
N THR A 87 19.51 -19.54 2.41
CA THR A 87 19.38 -19.29 3.84
C THR A 87 20.18 -18.04 4.21
N LEU A 88 19.79 -17.34 5.28
CA LEU A 88 20.47 -16.12 5.72
C LEU A 88 21.93 -16.37 6.13
N ASP A 89 22.22 -17.52 6.69
CA ASP A 89 23.56 -17.97 7.12
C ASP A 89 24.35 -18.65 5.99
N GLN A 90 23.79 -18.82 4.82
CA GLN A 90 24.48 -19.43 3.68
C GLN A 90 25.72 -18.63 3.30
N PRO A 91 26.91 -19.27 3.26
CA PRO A 91 28.13 -18.62 2.82
C PRO A 91 28.11 -18.38 1.30
N VAL A 92 28.47 -17.18 0.89
CA VAL A 92 28.60 -16.73 -0.48
C VAL A 92 30.02 -16.26 -0.73
N THR A 93 30.66 -16.73 -1.78
CA THR A 93 31.98 -16.28 -2.19
C THR A 93 31.84 -15.18 -3.24
N ALA A 94 32.41 -14.00 -2.96
CA ALA A 94 32.41 -12.89 -3.90
C ALA A 94 33.18 -13.27 -5.18
N SER A 95 32.54 -13.11 -6.32
CA SER A 95 33.10 -13.35 -7.65
C SER A 95 34.06 -12.22 -8.08
N SER A 96 34.73 -12.37 -9.21
CA SER A 96 35.62 -11.34 -9.79
C SER A 96 34.89 -10.05 -10.16
N LEU A 97 33.56 -10.03 -10.22
CA LEU A 97 32.76 -8.84 -10.54
C LEU A 97 33.05 -7.65 -9.62
N VAL A 98 33.52 -7.93 -8.38
CA VAL A 98 33.87 -6.85 -7.42
C VAL A 98 35.02 -5.98 -7.92
N ASN A 99 35.88 -6.50 -8.80
CA ASN A 99 36.99 -5.76 -9.39
C ASN A 99 36.55 -4.77 -10.48
N ASP A 100 35.35 -4.96 -11.04
CA ASP A 100 34.78 -4.13 -12.10
C ASP A 100 33.91 -2.99 -11.53
N MET A 101 33.79 -2.90 -10.20
CA MET A 101 33.01 -1.83 -9.57
C MET A 101 33.71 -0.49 -9.68
N ASP A 102 32.91 0.57 -9.88
CA ASP A 102 33.43 1.94 -9.82
C ASP A 102 34.03 2.23 -8.44
N PRO A 103 35.32 2.53 -8.35
CA PRO A 103 36.01 2.77 -7.07
C PRO A 103 35.50 4.02 -6.33
N THR A 104 34.75 4.91 -7.00
CA THR A 104 34.11 6.08 -6.39
C THR A 104 32.72 5.79 -5.89
N GLY A 105 32.17 4.61 -6.19
CA GLY A 105 30.86 4.16 -5.78
C GLY A 105 30.78 3.76 -4.32
N SER A 106 29.56 3.60 -3.82
CA SER A 106 29.33 3.09 -2.46
C SER A 106 29.80 1.63 -2.35
N SER A 107 30.64 1.33 -1.38
CA SER A 107 31.27 0.02 -1.18
C SER A 107 31.37 -0.36 0.31
N ALA A 108 31.40 -1.65 0.59
CA ALA A 108 31.81 -2.25 1.86
C ALA A 108 33.21 -2.85 1.77
N ASP A 109 33.97 -2.54 0.70
CA ASP A 109 35.32 -3.03 0.42
C ASP A 109 35.43 -4.57 0.36
N ILE A 110 34.39 -5.22 -0.19
CA ILE A 110 34.34 -6.67 -0.39
C ILE A 110 35.31 -7.04 -1.51
N LYS A 111 36.18 -8.03 -1.24
CA LYS A 111 37.25 -8.47 -2.14
C LYS A 111 36.86 -9.76 -2.88
N GLU A 112 37.41 -9.95 -4.07
CA GLU A 112 37.29 -11.20 -4.79
C GLU A 112 37.72 -12.39 -3.92
N GLY A 113 36.92 -13.45 -3.90
CA GLY A 113 37.10 -14.65 -3.08
C GLY A 113 36.85 -14.43 -1.57
N GLU A 114 36.31 -13.28 -1.17
CA GLU A 114 35.87 -13.07 0.20
C GLU A 114 34.53 -13.83 0.42
N VAL A 115 34.41 -14.46 1.59
CA VAL A 115 33.26 -15.23 1.97
C VAL A 115 32.44 -14.48 3.02
N LEU A 116 31.19 -14.13 2.70
CA LEU A 116 30.23 -13.52 3.59
C LEU A 116 28.91 -14.32 3.55
N THR A 117 28.10 -14.21 4.62
CA THR A 117 26.76 -14.79 4.56
C THR A 117 25.79 -13.90 3.78
N VAL A 118 24.66 -14.46 3.33
CA VAL A 118 23.57 -13.71 2.69
C VAL A 118 23.12 -12.55 3.60
N GLU A 119 22.98 -12.78 4.92
CA GLU A 119 22.61 -11.73 5.89
C GLU A 119 23.67 -10.61 5.93
N GLN A 120 24.95 -10.95 5.97
CA GLN A 120 26.03 -9.96 5.98
C GLN A 120 26.06 -9.13 4.70
N LEU A 121 25.84 -9.76 3.54
CA LEU A 121 25.71 -9.05 2.26
C LEU A 121 24.49 -8.12 2.22
N LEU A 122 23.36 -8.53 2.78
CA LEU A 122 22.18 -7.66 2.91
C LEU A 122 22.49 -6.44 3.81
N TYR A 123 23.22 -6.62 4.93
CA TYR A 123 23.65 -5.50 5.77
C TYR A 123 24.63 -4.57 5.03
N CYS A 124 25.62 -5.10 4.30
CA CYS A 124 26.53 -4.31 3.48
C CYS A 124 25.75 -3.49 2.44
N MET A 125 24.80 -4.13 1.74
CA MET A 125 23.99 -3.49 0.71
C MET A 125 23.06 -2.39 1.28
N MET A 126 22.37 -2.65 2.39
CA MET A 126 21.36 -1.73 2.89
C MET A 126 21.92 -0.61 3.76
N LEU A 127 22.92 -0.86 4.62
CA LEU A 127 23.44 0.16 5.52
C LEU A 127 24.42 1.12 4.81
N VAL A 128 25.48 0.58 4.20
CA VAL A 128 26.49 1.41 3.54
C VAL A 128 26.26 1.56 2.03
N SER A 129 25.15 0.95 1.53
CA SER A 129 24.81 1.05 0.11
C SER A 129 25.77 0.33 -0.84
N ALA A 130 26.51 -0.69 -0.35
CA ALA A 130 27.54 -1.39 -1.12
C ALA A 130 26.99 -1.90 -2.48
N ASN A 131 27.58 -1.43 -3.58
CA ASN A 131 27.17 -1.81 -4.93
C ASN A 131 27.55 -3.25 -5.26
N GLU A 132 28.76 -3.65 -4.86
CA GLU A 132 29.26 -5.02 -5.03
C GLU A 132 28.40 -6.03 -4.27
N ALA A 133 27.93 -5.70 -3.07
CA ALA A 133 27.06 -6.59 -2.31
C ALA A 133 25.73 -6.83 -3.03
N ALA A 134 25.16 -5.81 -3.68
CA ALA A 134 23.95 -5.97 -4.51
C ALA A 134 24.20 -6.91 -5.71
N CYS A 135 25.34 -6.75 -6.38
CA CYS A 135 25.70 -7.58 -7.52
C CYS A 135 25.99 -9.04 -7.12
N ILE A 136 26.69 -9.26 -5.98
CA ILE A 136 26.95 -10.61 -5.43
C ILE A 136 25.60 -11.30 -5.09
N LEU A 137 24.68 -10.59 -4.43
CA LEU A 137 23.36 -11.15 -4.11
C LEU A 137 22.57 -11.47 -5.37
N ALA A 138 22.63 -10.61 -6.40
CA ALA A 138 21.98 -10.86 -7.69
C ALA A 138 22.50 -12.13 -8.36
N GLU A 139 23.82 -12.33 -8.42
CA GLU A 139 24.42 -13.58 -8.93
C GLU A 139 24.02 -14.80 -8.08
N THR A 140 23.98 -14.62 -6.76
CA THR A 140 23.62 -15.71 -5.84
C THR A 140 22.19 -16.19 -6.03
N VAL A 141 21.25 -15.26 -6.27
CA VAL A 141 19.82 -15.58 -6.47
C VAL A 141 19.55 -16.17 -7.85
N SER A 142 20.17 -15.63 -8.90
CA SER A 142 19.76 -15.91 -10.29
C SER A 142 20.89 -16.48 -11.18
N GLY A 143 22.09 -16.67 -10.65
CA GLY A 143 23.25 -17.18 -11.37
C GLY A 143 23.95 -16.16 -12.27
N SER A 144 23.29 -15.00 -12.58
CA SER A 144 23.91 -13.89 -13.31
C SER A 144 23.17 -12.59 -13.04
N GLN A 145 23.81 -11.44 -13.28
CA GLN A 145 23.18 -10.13 -13.15
C GLN A 145 22.03 -9.95 -14.18
N ASP A 146 22.21 -10.39 -15.42
CA ASP A 146 21.19 -10.26 -16.46
C ASP A 146 19.92 -11.05 -16.11
N ALA A 147 20.06 -12.27 -15.60
CA ALA A 147 18.94 -13.08 -15.14
C ALA A 147 18.25 -12.42 -13.95
N PHE A 148 19.02 -11.82 -13.04
CA PHE A 148 18.45 -11.09 -11.90
C PHE A 148 17.70 -9.82 -12.31
N VAL A 149 18.24 -9.05 -13.25
CA VAL A 149 17.58 -7.86 -13.80
C VAL A 149 16.27 -8.23 -14.49
N ALA A 150 16.25 -9.34 -15.24
CA ALA A 150 15.01 -9.86 -15.81
C ALA A 150 13.97 -10.19 -14.71
N LEU A 151 14.41 -10.82 -13.61
CA LEU A 151 13.57 -11.12 -12.45
C LEU A 151 13.08 -9.82 -11.74
N MET A 152 13.94 -8.80 -11.59
CA MET A 152 13.55 -7.50 -11.05
C MET A 152 12.42 -6.86 -11.86
N ASN A 153 12.52 -6.84 -13.18
CA ASN A 153 11.50 -6.27 -14.06
C ASN A 153 10.22 -7.10 -14.07
N GLN A 154 10.31 -8.43 -14.06
CA GLN A 154 9.15 -9.30 -13.92
C GLN A 154 8.43 -9.02 -12.59
N ARG A 155 9.16 -8.98 -11.48
CA ARG A 155 8.57 -8.76 -10.15
C ARG A 155 7.94 -7.38 -10.03
N ALA A 156 8.55 -6.35 -10.61
CA ALA A 156 7.95 -5.02 -10.69
C ALA A 156 6.59 -5.04 -11.40
N GLN A 157 6.46 -5.76 -12.53
CA GLN A 157 5.18 -5.90 -13.23
C GLN A 157 4.15 -6.65 -12.37
N GLU A 158 4.53 -7.73 -11.69
CA GLU A 158 3.65 -8.49 -10.79
C GLU A 158 3.12 -7.63 -9.63
N LEU A 159 3.94 -6.67 -9.13
CA LEU A 159 3.56 -5.71 -8.10
C LEU A 159 2.69 -4.55 -8.64
N GLY A 160 2.46 -4.49 -9.96
CA GLY A 160 1.67 -3.44 -10.60
C GLY A 160 2.46 -2.16 -10.89
N CYS A 161 3.78 -2.21 -10.91
CA CYS A 161 4.63 -1.09 -11.29
C CYS A 161 4.53 -0.86 -12.81
N THR A 162 4.11 0.33 -13.21
CA THR A 162 3.91 0.67 -14.63
C THR A 162 4.91 1.69 -15.16
N GLY A 163 5.65 2.36 -14.29
CA GLY A 163 6.65 3.38 -14.60
C GLY A 163 8.06 2.98 -14.17
N THR A 164 8.37 1.68 -14.07
CA THR A 164 9.65 1.17 -13.58
C THR A 164 10.34 0.29 -14.61
N HIS A 165 11.63 0.52 -14.78
CA HIS A 165 12.52 -0.35 -15.54
C HIS A 165 13.91 -0.39 -14.90
N PHE A 166 14.37 -1.58 -14.57
CA PHE A 166 15.68 -1.83 -13.99
C PHE A 166 16.66 -2.35 -15.04
N VAL A 167 17.93 -1.92 -14.97
CA VAL A 167 19.02 -2.42 -15.82
C VAL A 167 20.22 -2.93 -15.01
N ASN A 168 20.21 -2.72 -13.70
CA ASN A 168 21.22 -3.25 -12.77
C ASN A 168 20.62 -3.43 -11.36
N PRO A 169 21.26 -4.24 -10.47
CA PRO A 169 20.74 -4.52 -9.15
C PRO A 169 21.10 -3.46 -8.10
N ASN A 170 21.97 -2.51 -8.41
CA ASN A 170 22.56 -1.58 -7.44
C ASN A 170 22.09 -0.13 -7.58
N GLY A 171 21.49 0.24 -8.73
CA GLY A 171 20.97 1.58 -8.99
C GLY A 171 22.02 2.58 -9.48
N LEU A 172 23.16 2.12 -10.01
CA LEU A 172 24.05 2.98 -10.78
C LEU A 172 23.32 3.55 -11.98
N HIS A 173 23.66 4.79 -12.33
CA HIS A 173 22.94 5.51 -13.37
C HIS A 173 23.03 4.82 -14.74
N ASP A 174 21.86 4.70 -15.37
CA ASP A 174 21.66 4.39 -16.78
C ASP A 174 20.38 5.12 -17.22
N PRO A 175 20.34 5.73 -18.42
CA PRO A 175 19.15 6.43 -18.90
C PRO A 175 17.89 5.56 -18.94
N ASN A 176 18.05 4.24 -19.07
CA ASN A 176 16.95 3.28 -19.07
C ASN A 176 16.63 2.72 -17.66
N HIS A 177 17.33 3.16 -16.61
CA HIS A 177 17.11 2.73 -15.24
C HIS A 177 16.29 3.77 -14.49
N TYR A 178 14.98 3.61 -14.45
CA TYR A 178 14.05 4.58 -13.87
C TYR A 178 12.94 3.92 -13.06
N SER A 179 12.30 4.71 -12.23
CA SER A 179 11.11 4.32 -11.46
C SER A 179 10.26 5.56 -11.15
N THR A 180 9.15 5.37 -10.45
CA THR A 180 8.30 6.45 -9.93
C THR A 180 8.22 6.37 -8.41
N ALA A 181 7.87 7.47 -7.73
CA ALA A 181 7.67 7.43 -6.28
C ALA A 181 6.54 6.45 -5.89
N TRP A 182 5.53 6.32 -6.73
CA TRP A 182 4.44 5.37 -6.57
C TRP A 182 4.92 3.91 -6.68
N ASP A 183 5.67 3.58 -7.72
CA ASP A 183 6.16 2.21 -7.95
C ASP A 183 7.18 1.79 -6.87
N ILE A 184 8.06 2.71 -6.45
CA ILE A 184 8.96 2.51 -5.30
C ILE A 184 8.15 2.17 -4.05
N TYR A 185 7.03 2.86 -3.80
CA TYR A 185 6.15 2.51 -2.69
C TYR A 185 5.55 1.11 -2.82
N LEU A 186 5.10 0.69 -4.00
CA LEU A 186 4.54 -0.65 -4.21
C LEU A 186 5.58 -1.74 -3.87
N ILE A 187 6.80 -1.60 -4.39
CA ILE A 187 7.93 -2.50 -4.09
C ILE A 187 8.24 -2.51 -2.59
N THR A 188 8.30 -1.31 -2.00
CA THR A 188 8.60 -1.14 -0.57
C THR A 188 7.53 -1.77 0.31
N ARG A 189 6.26 -1.56 -0.02
CA ARG A 189 5.13 -2.13 0.73
C ARG A 189 5.20 -3.65 0.78
N GLU A 190 5.63 -4.28 -0.31
CA GLU A 190 5.86 -5.73 -0.34
C GLU A 190 7.04 -6.12 0.53
N ALA A 191 8.19 -5.46 0.35
CA ALA A 191 9.40 -5.74 1.12
C ALA A 191 9.19 -5.58 2.64
N MET A 192 8.40 -4.58 3.07
CA MET A 192 8.10 -4.33 4.48
C MET A 192 7.27 -5.42 5.16
N LYS A 193 6.67 -6.35 4.43
CA LYS A 193 6.01 -7.54 5.02
C LYS A 193 7.01 -8.51 5.63
N ASN A 194 8.26 -8.49 5.16
CA ASN A 194 9.33 -9.34 5.68
C ASN A 194 10.00 -8.69 6.89
N GLU A 195 9.97 -9.36 8.05
CA GLU A 195 10.52 -8.85 9.32
C GLU A 195 12.04 -8.67 9.25
N THR A 196 12.75 -9.53 8.53
CA THR A 196 14.20 -9.43 8.34
C THR A 196 14.56 -8.17 7.54
N PHE A 197 13.78 -7.84 6.51
CA PHE A 197 13.95 -6.58 5.77
C PHE A 197 13.84 -5.38 6.71
N MET A 198 12.81 -5.30 7.52
CA MET A 198 12.61 -4.19 8.45
C MET A 198 13.69 -4.12 9.52
N LYS A 199 14.12 -5.27 10.05
CA LYS A 199 15.25 -5.37 10.99
C LYS A 199 16.52 -4.78 10.40
N ILE A 200 16.91 -5.18 9.18
CA ILE A 200 18.11 -4.69 8.50
C ILE A 200 18.00 -3.18 8.23
N CYS A 201 16.90 -2.72 7.66
CA CYS A 201 16.70 -1.30 7.33
C CYS A 201 16.67 -0.38 8.54
N GLY A 202 16.18 -0.85 9.69
CA GLY A 202 16.13 -0.11 10.96
C GLY A 202 17.42 -0.14 11.76
N THR A 203 18.45 -0.89 11.32
CA THR A 203 19.71 -1.02 12.02
C THR A 203 20.61 0.21 11.78
N ALA A 204 21.03 0.87 12.87
CA ALA A 204 21.89 2.05 12.80
C ALA A 204 23.35 1.69 12.52
N ALA A 205 23.84 0.59 13.10
CA ALA A 205 25.19 0.07 12.93
C ALA A 205 25.20 -1.46 13.00
N TYR A 206 26.07 -2.07 12.21
CA TYR A 206 26.25 -3.53 12.18
C TYR A 206 27.75 -3.86 12.04
N VAL A 207 28.20 -4.89 12.73
CA VAL A 207 29.58 -5.36 12.66
C VAL A 207 29.63 -6.62 11.81
N VAL A 208 30.37 -6.56 10.70
CA VAL A 208 30.75 -7.76 9.95
C VAL A 208 32.05 -8.31 10.57
N PRO A 209 32.02 -9.52 11.13
CA PRO A 209 33.24 -10.12 11.70
C PRO A 209 34.37 -10.26 10.67
N ALA A 210 35.58 -10.47 11.13
CA ALA A 210 36.71 -10.78 10.26
C ALA A 210 36.38 -11.98 9.35
N THR A 211 36.74 -11.85 8.06
CA THR A 211 36.50 -12.86 7.02
C THR A 211 37.85 -13.53 6.62
N ASN A 212 37.79 -14.38 5.60
CA ASN A 212 39.01 -14.95 5.00
C ASN A 212 39.87 -13.92 4.24
N LYS A 213 39.41 -12.68 4.03
CA LYS A 213 40.09 -11.65 3.22
C LYS A 213 40.18 -10.29 3.89
N SER A 214 39.41 -10.03 4.94
CA SER A 214 39.34 -8.71 5.58
C SER A 214 39.21 -8.84 7.08
N GLU A 215 39.78 -7.86 7.80
CA GLU A 215 39.52 -7.65 9.22
C GLU A 215 38.03 -7.30 9.45
N GLU A 216 37.63 -7.29 10.72
CA GLU A 216 36.32 -6.83 11.14
C GLU A 216 36.01 -5.42 10.58
N ARG A 217 34.80 -5.20 10.14
CA ARG A 217 34.36 -3.89 9.63
C ARG A 217 33.02 -3.44 10.26
N GLU A 218 32.96 -2.19 10.63
CA GLU A 218 31.77 -1.56 11.15
C GLU A 218 31.01 -0.87 10.02
N LEU A 219 29.72 -1.21 9.87
CA LEU A 219 28.81 -0.61 8.88
C LEU A 219 27.88 0.37 9.59
N TYR A 220 27.85 1.62 9.16
CA TYR A 220 26.97 2.65 9.68
C TYR A 220 25.95 3.05 8.61
N THR A 221 24.68 3.08 9.00
CA THR A 221 23.60 3.45 8.05
C THR A 221 23.83 4.82 7.41
N THR A 222 23.48 4.91 6.11
CA THR A 222 23.45 6.18 5.39
C THR A 222 22.20 7.03 5.71
N ASN A 223 21.21 6.45 6.39
CA ASN A 223 19.95 7.13 6.70
C ASN A 223 20.07 7.98 7.97
N SER A 224 20.26 9.28 7.79
CA SER A 224 20.42 10.22 8.90
C SER A 224 19.11 10.50 9.68
N LEU A 225 17.95 10.01 9.23
CA LEU A 225 16.74 10.01 10.07
C LEU A 225 16.83 8.99 11.21
N ILE A 226 17.64 7.92 11.05
CA ILE A 226 17.84 6.88 12.06
C ILE A 226 19.03 7.19 12.97
N SER A 227 20.12 7.76 12.40
CA SER A 227 21.40 7.88 13.09
C SER A 227 22.15 9.15 12.71
N ASN A 228 22.87 9.73 13.68
CA ASN A 228 23.74 10.90 13.47
C ASN A 228 25.18 10.53 13.06
N TRP A 229 25.48 9.26 12.75
CA TRP A 229 26.85 8.82 12.46
C TRP A 229 27.47 9.48 11.23
N ARG A 230 26.69 9.66 10.15
CA ARG A 230 27.20 10.27 8.91
C ARG A 230 26.91 11.75 8.81
N ILE A 231 25.67 12.16 9.07
CA ILE A 231 25.26 13.57 9.02
C ILE A 231 24.40 13.82 10.25
N MET A 232 24.75 14.82 11.04
CA MET A 232 24.05 15.17 12.27
C MET A 232 22.84 16.09 12.01
N GLY A 233 21.88 16.05 12.93
CA GLY A 233 20.77 17.01 12.99
C GLY A 233 19.53 16.62 12.20
N TYR A 234 19.49 15.42 11.64
CA TYR A 234 18.34 14.93 10.89
C TYR A 234 17.54 13.81 11.59
N GLN A 235 18.01 13.30 12.74
CA GLN A 235 17.28 12.23 13.43
C GLN A 235 15.82 12.58 13.61
N TYR A 236 14.95 11.61 13.29
CA TYR A 236 13.50 11.75 13.38
C TYR A 236 12.93 10.65 14.27
N ASP A 237 12.18 11.07 15.28
CA ASP A 237 11.58 10.16 16.25
C ASP A 237 10.57 9.22 15.56
N GLY A 238 10.78 7.90 15.76
CA GLY A 238 10.01 6.84 15.15
C GLY A 238 10.46 6.43 13.75
N ALA A 239 11.50 7.05 13.16
CA ALA A 239 12.08 6.58 11.89
C ALA A 239 12.80 5.24 12.09
N ASP A 240 12.49 4.24 11.23
CA ASP A 240 13.00 2.88 11.31
C ASP A 240 13.30 2.24 9.94
N GLY A 241 13.61 3.04 8.94
CA GLY A 241 13.99 2.61 7.58
C GLY A 241 14.05 3.78 6.62
N ILE A 242 14.38 3.58 5.35
CA ILE A 242 14.68 2.33 4.64
C ILE A 242 15.98 2.49 3.85
N LYS A 243 16.05 3.43 2.88
CA LYS A 243 17.19 3.53 1.98
C LYS A 243 17.39 4.94 1.42
N THR A 244 18.64 5.39 1.40
CA THR A 244 19.09 6.59 0.69
C THR A 244 19.54 6.23 -0.73
N GLY A 245 19.47 7.19 -1.64
CA GLY A 245 20.03 7.10 -2.98
C GLY A 245 20.58 8.44 -3.45
N SER A 246 21.68 8.44 -4.19
CA SER A 246 22.17 9.63 -4.87
C SER A 246 23.09 9.26 -6.01
N THR A 247 22.92 9.96 -7.14
CA THR A 247 23.86 10.09 -8.26
C THR A 247 23.82 11.56 -8.69
N GLU A 248 24.70 11.96 -9.60
CA GLU A 248 24.67 13.31 -10.15
C GLU A 248 23.31 13.61 -10.82
N GLU A 249 22.78 12.64 -11.56
CA GLU A 249 21.54 12.78 -12.34
C GLU A 249 20.28 12.68 -11.47
N SER A 250 20.29 11.78 -10.47
CA SER A 250 19.14 11.59 -9.59
C SER A 250 18.96 12.72 -8.57
N GLY A 251 20.05 13.43 -8.22
CA GLY A 251 20.06 14.21 -6.98
C GLY A 251 19.98 13.32 -5.74
N TYR A 252 19.55 13.87 -4.61
CA TYR A 252 19.38 13.13 -3.37
C TYR A 252 17.98 12.56 -3.24
N CYS A 253 17.91 11.25 -3.06
CA CYS A 253 16.68 10.49 -2.92
C CYS A 253 16.61 9.82 -1.54
N LEU A 254 15.42 9.75 -0.96
CA LEU A 254 15.18 9.06 0.29
C LEU A 254 13.86 8.29 0.24
N LEU A 255 13.94 7.02 0.54
CA LEU A 255 12.83 6.17 0.90
C LEU A 255 12.90 5.94 2.40
N SER A 256 11.85 6.30 3.12
CA SER A 256 11.85 6.20 4.58
C SER A 256 10.52 5.72 5.12
N THR A 257 10.54 5.17 6.33
CA THR A 257 9.36 4.87 7.13
C THR A 257 9.53 5.39 8.54
N ALA A 258 8.40 5.81 9.14
CA ALA A 258 8.35 6.22 10.53
C ALA A 258 7.05 5.75 11.18
N LYS A 259 7.14 5.33 12.46
CA LYS A 259 5.98 4.90 13.24
C LYS A 259 5.82 5.78 14.48
N ARG A 260 4.67 6.48 14.60
CA ARG A 260 4.32 7.28 15.77
C ARG A 260 2.86 7.06 16.12
N SER A 261 2.55 7.04 17.42
CA SER A 261 1.18 6.87 17.93
C SER A 261 0.44 5.65 17.32
N GLY A 262 1.17 4.54 17.11
CA GLY A 262 0.61 3.32 16.54
C GLY A 262 0.42 3.33 15.02
N ARG A 263 0.72 4.44 14.32
CA ARG A 263 0.55 4.55 12.87
C ARG A 263 1.89 4.64 12.15
N ARG A 264 2.03 3.88 11.07
CA ARG A 264 3.23 3.86 10.21
C ARG A 264 2.98 4.64 8.92
N LEU A 265 3.91 5.53 8.60
CA LEU A 265 3.93 6.26 7.34
C LEU A 265 5.14 5.82 6.51
N VAL A 266 4.97 5.81 5.19
CA VAL A 266 6.05 5.59 4.22
C VAL A 266 6.18 6.82 3.34
N ALA A 267 7.38 7.38 3.27
CA ALA A 267 7.69 8.52 2.44
C ALA A 267 8.71 8.15 1.36
N VAL A 268 8.45 8.56 0.14
CA VAL A 268 9.39 8.51 -0.99
C VAL A 268 9.64 9.94 -1.44
N VAL A 269 10.88 10.39 -1.44
CA VAL A 269 11.27 11.74 -1.84
C VAL A 269 12.43 11.63 -2.82
N LEU A 270 12.23 12.11 -4.06
CA LEU A 270 13.18 11.93 -5.16
C LEU A 270 13.65 13.28 -5.70
N GLY A 271 14.91 13.34 -6.10
CA GLY A 271 15.44 14.48 -6.83
C GLY A 271 15.62 15.76 -6.01
N CYS A 272 15.90 15.62 -4.71
CA CYS A 272 16.24 16.75 -3.85
C CYS A 272 17.64 17.29 -4.13
N LYS A 273 17.85 18.56 -3.73
CA LYS A 273 19.18 19.17 -3.73
C LYS A 273 19.96 18.75 -2.45
N GLY A 274 21.27 18.95 -2.50
CA GLY A 274 22.14 18.73 -1.34
C GLY A 274 23.60 18.92 -1.70
N SER A 275 24.41 19.15 -0.67
CA SER A 275 25.87 19.16 -0.78
C SER A 275 26.48 18.95 0.61
N GLY A 276 27.48 18.08 0.73
CA GLY A 276 28.17 17.83 2.00
C GLY A 276 27.23 17.43 3.13
N ALA A 277 27.15 18.25 4.18
CA ALA A 277 26.32 18.00 5.36
C ALA A 277 24.84 18.46 5.20
N THR A 278 24.48 19.11 4.09
CA THR A 278 23.11 19.57 3.83
C THR A 278 22.47 18.72 2.77
N VAL A 279 21.52 17.86 3.16
CA VAL A 279 20.79 16.95 2.28
C VAL A 279 19.30 17.17 2.48
N GLU A 280 18.68 17.84 1.49
CA GLU A 280 17.26 18.27 1.61
C GLU A 280 16.29 17.08 1.69
N SER A 281 16.62 15.90 1.13
CA SER A 281 15.72 14.74 1.19
C SER A 281 15.37 14.33 2.63
N PHE A 282 16.26 14.51 3.61
CA PHE A 282 15.95 14.26 5.02
C PHE A 282 14.98 15.29 5.61
N SER A 283 15.23 16.59 5.37
CA SER A 283 14.37 17.65 5.88
C SER A 283 12.99 17.66 5.23
N GLU A 284 12.93 17.39 3.93
CA GLU A 284 11.65 17.30 3.21
C GLU A 284 10.83 16.09 3.66
N THR A 285 11.48 14.94 3.91
CA THR A 285 10.82 13.76 4.50
C THR A 285 10.29 14.07 5.91
N ALA A 286 11.09 14.69 6.77
CA ALA A 286 10.66 15.08 8.10
C ALA A 286 9.49 16.09 8.07
N LYS A 287 9.49 17.02 7.11
CA LYS A 287 8.38 17.95 6.86
C LYS A 287 7.08 17.20 6.53
N LEU A 288 7.13 16.21 5.64
CA LEU A 288 5.98 15.38 5.29
C LEU A 288 5.45 14.61 6.50
N TYR A 289 6.32 13.98 7.28
CA TYR A 289 5.92 13.26 8.49
C TYR A 289 5.29 14.19 9.52
N ASN A 290 5.94 15.33 9.81
CA ASN A 290 5.40 16.32 10.74
C ASN A 290 4.04 16.86 10.29
N TRP A 291 3.88 17.14 9.00
CA TRP A 291 2.60 17.56 8.45
C TRP A 291 1.51 16.50 8.70
N ALA A 292 1.77 15.23 8.36
CA ALA A 292 0.77 14.19 8.54
C ALA A 292 0.44 13.95 10.03
N TYR A 293 1.44 13.74 10.89
CA TYR A 293 1.19 13.46 12.31
C TYR A 293 0.57 14.65 13.06
N ASN A 294 0.82 15.88 12.59
CA ASN A 294 0.22 17.08 13.20
C ASN A 294 -1.22 17.33 12.74
N ASN A 295 -1.57 16.95 11.50
CA ASN A 295 -2.86 17.26 10.91
C ASN A 295 -3.83 16.07 10.83
N PHE A 296 -3.35 14.85 11.05
CA PHE A 296 -4.17 13.64 11.02
C PHE A 296 -4.25 13.00 12.41
N SER A 297 -5.30 12.26 12.65
CA SER A 297 -5.50 11.47 13.87
C SER A 297 -6.27 10.19 13.58
N MET A 298 -6.10 9.18 14.44
CA MET A 298 -6.93 8.00 14.40
C MET A 298 -8.36 8.36 14.80
N ARG A 299 -9.33 7.89 14.02
CA ARG A 299 -10.75 8.08 14.26
C ARG A 299 -11.47 6.77 14.05
N GLN A 300 -12.33 6.40 14.99
CA GLN A 300 -13.21 5.25 14.82
C GLN A 300 -14.22 5.55 13.71
N VAL A 301 -14.24 4.70 12.68
CA VAL A 301 -15.09 4.84 11.49
C VAL A 301 -16.13 3.73 11.35
N ALA A 302 -15.97 2.62 12.07
CA ALA A 302 -16.99 1.59 12.21
C ALA A 302 -16.94 0.98 13.62
N ALA A 303 -18.11 0.60 14.13
CA ALA A 303 -18.26 -0.05 15.42
C ALA A 303 -18.94 -1.43 15.27
N THR A 304 -18.68 -2.34 16.19
CA THR A 304 -19.24 -3.72 16.15
C THR A 304 -20.73 -3.80 16.42
N ASP A 305 -21.36 -2.73 16.88
CA ASP A 305 -22.80 -2.63 17.15
C ASP A 305 -23.59 -2.09 15.94
N GLU A 306 -22.92 -1.70 14.86
CA GLU A 306 -23.57 -1.32 13.60
C GLU A 306 -24.17 -2.56 12.94
N LEU A 307 -25.42 -2.44 12.44
CA LEU A 307 -26.14 -3.57 11.84
C LEU A 307 -26.52 -3.28 10.39
N TYR A 308 -26.27 -4.27 9.54
CA TYR A 308 -26.55 -4.24 8.10
C TYR A 308 -27.45 -5.41 7.72
N ARG A 309 -28.32 -5.25 6.73
CA ARG A 309 -29.26 -6.29 6.31
C ARG A 309 -28.71 -7.08 5.14
N GLN A 310 -28.82 -8.41 5.22
CA GLN A 310 -28.55 -9.35 4.14
C GLN A 310 -29.82 -10.14 3.84
N PRO A 311 -30.36 -10.12 2.60
CA PRO A 311 -31.46 -10.97 2.18
C PRO A 311 -31.09 -12.46 2.22
N VAL A 312 -32.04 -13.29 2.67
CA VAL A 312 -31.85 -14.75 2.81
C VAL A 312 -32.96 -15.48 2.04
N ALA A 313 -32.55 -16.47 1.24
CA ALA A 313 -33.46 -17.40 0.59
C ALA A 313 -33.43 -18.79 1.27
N LEU A 314 -34.38 -19.65 0.88
CA LEU A 314 -34.51 -21.04 1.33
C LEU A 314 -34.76 -21.21 2.83
N SER A 315 -35.15 -20.17 3.54
CA SER A 315 -35.60 -20.22 4.94
C SER A 315 -37.10 -19.89 5.02
N LYS A 316 -37.80 -20.50 6.01
CA LYS A 316 -39.16 -20.12 6.44
C LYS A 316 -39.12 -19.29 7.72
N GLN A 317 -37.98 -19.21 8.37
CA GLN A 317 -37.80 -18.54 9.66
C GLN A 317 -37.71 -17.03 9.48
N THR A 318 -36.96 -16.61 8.46
CA THR A 318 -36.73 -15.20 8.13
C THR A 318 -36.33 -15.07 6.66
N ASP A 319 -36.55 -13.91 6.08
CA ASP A 319 -36.09 -13.49 4.75
C ASP A 319 -34.84 -12.61 4.80
N THR A 320 -34.35 -12.30 6.02
CA THR A 320 -33.15 -11.48 6.22
C THR A 320 -32.35 -11.96 7.42
N VAL A 321 -31.03 -11.74 7.37
CA VAL A 321 -30.12 -11.85 8.52
C VAL A 321 -29.42 -10.52 8.75
N MET A 322 -29.21 -10.15 9.99
CA MET A 322 -28.41 -8.97 10.34
C MET A 322 -26.94 -9.32 10.30
N LEU A 323 -26.15 -8.42 9.74
CA LEU A 323 -24.68 -8.49 9.72
C LEU A 323 -24.11 -7.41 10.63
N TYR A 324 -22.98 -7.69 11.24
CA TYR A 324 -22.23 -6.74 12.05
C TYR A 324 -20.75 -6.78 11.69
N PRO A 325 -19.99 -5.66 11.83
CA PRO A 325 -18.55 -5.64 11.60
C PRO A 325 -17.83 -6.59 12.56
N ALA A 326 -16.93 -7.44 12.04
CA ALA A 326 -16.16 -8.41 12.84
C ALA A 326 -15.32 -7.76 13.93
N GLN A 327 -14.95 -6.50 13.73
CA GLN A 327 -14.21 -5.66 14.68
C GLN A 327 -14.50 -4.19 14.44
N SER A 328 -14.23 -3.33 15.40
CA SER A 328 -14.22 -1.89 15.21
C SER A 328 -13.12 -1.51 14.22
N ALA A 329 -13.39 -0.55 13.34
CA ALA A 329 -12.41 -0.02 12.41
C ALA A 329 -12.02 1.40 12.78
N GLU A 330 -10.74 1.69 12.71
CA GLU A 330 -10.17 3.02 12.82
C GLU A 330 -9.51 3.42 11.51
N ALA A 331 -9.56 4.72 11.18
CA ALA A 331 -8.91 5.28 10.02
C ALA A 331 -8.07 6.50 10.42
N PHE A 332 -6.94 6.67 9.75
CA PHE A 332 -6.07 7.84 9.95
C PHE A 332 -6.57 8.97 9.04
N LEU A 333 -7.38 9.88 9.61
CA LEU A 333 -8.09 10.93 8.89
C LEU A 333 -7.61 12.31 9.30
N PRO A 334 -7.78 13.34 8.42
CA PRO A 334 -7.60 14.73 8.85
C PRO A 334 -8.39 15.03 10.12
N LYS A 335 -7.83 15.82 11.01
CA LYS A 335 -8.47 16.19 12.30
C LYS A 335 -9.78 16.97 12.10
N ASP A 336 -9.90 17.66 10.96
CA ASP A 336 -11.06 18.42 10.52
C ASP A 336 -12.01 17.64 9.60
N ALA A 337 -11.73 16.32 9.36
CA ALA A 337 -12.59 15.47 8.55
C ALA A 337 -14.01 15.43 9.10
N LYS A 338 -15.01 15.67 8.25
CA LYS A 338 -16.41 15.64 8.63
C LYS A 338 -17.00 14.24 8.42
N ASP A 339 -18.04 13.91 9.20
CA ASP A 339 -18.75 12.64 9.05
C ASP A 339 -19.39 12.47 7.66
N GLU A 340 -19.82 13.57 7.05
CA GLU A 340 -20.42 13.59 5.71
C GLU A 340 -19.44 13.20 4.58
N ASP A 341 -18.13 13.35 4.82
CA ASP A 341 -17.07 12.97 3.88
C ASP A 341 -16.68 11.48 4.00
N ILE A 342 -17.15 10.81 5.06
CA ILE A 342 -16.92 9.39 5.30
C ILE A 342 -18.09 8.60 4.74
N ARG A 343 -17.83 7.77 3.74
CA ARG A 343 -18.84 6.90 3.14
C ARG A 343 -18.61 5.46 3.55
N LYS A 344 -19.72 4.77 3.87
CA LYS A 344 -19.73 3.34 4.18
C LYS A 344 -20.47 2.61 3.08
N THR A 345 -19.79 1.65 2.46
CA THR A 345 -20.37 0.80 1.42
C THR A 345 -20.33 -0.64 1.89
N VAL A 346 -21.46 -1.33 1.76
CA VAL A 346 -21.58 -2.75 2.08
C VAL A 346 -21.42 -3.54 0.78
N ASP A 347 -20.34 -4.29 0.68
CA ASP A 347 -20.04 -5.18 -0.43
C ASP A 347 -20.42 -6.60 -0.02
N LEU A 348 -21.58 -7.07 -0.43
CA LEU A 348 -22.07 -8.42 -0.11
C LEU A 348 -21.45 -9.45 -1.06
N LYS A 349 -21.12 -10.65 -0.55
CA LYS A 349 -20.62 -11.76 -1.39
C LYS A 349 -21.65 -12.24 -2.40
N GLU A 350 -22.93 -12.17 -2.03
CA GLU A 350 -24.09 -12.52 -2.85
C GLU A 350 -25.23 -11.55 -2.53
N ASP A 351 -26.00 -11.14 -3.52
CA ASP A 351 -27.18 -10.28 -3.31
C ASP A 351 -28.21 -10.94 -2.39
N VAL A 352 -28.36 -12.26 -2.50
CA VAL A 352 -29.23 -13.11 -1.68
C VAL A 352 -28.49 -14.37 -1.27
N VAL A 353 -28.32 -14.59 0.02
CA VAL A 353 -27.62 -15.78 0.54
C VAL A 353 -28.62 -16.90 0.79
N ASN A 354 -28.27 -18.13 0.42
CA ASN A 354 -29.09 -19.31 0.70
C ASN A 354 -28.86 -19.83 2.12
N ALA A 355 -29.93 -20.05 2.87
CA ALA A 355 -29.84 -20.81 4.13
C ALA A 355 -29.38 -22.28 3.87
N PRO A 356 -28.64 -22.94 4.80
CA PRO A 356 -28.39 -22.49 6.16
C PRO A 356 -27.27 -21.45 6.27
N ILE A 357 -27.38 -20.55 7.24
CA ILE A 357 -26.37 -19.57 7.61
C ILE A 357 -26.00 -19.85 9.07
N THR A 358 -24.71 -19.77 9.40
CA THR A 358 -24.21 -19.93 10.76
C THR A 358 -23.84 -18.56 11.35
N ALA A 359 -24.14 -18.33 12.61
CA ALA A 359 -23.69 -17.13 13.32
C ALA A 359 -22.15 -17.01 13.24
N GLY A 360 -21.65 -15.79 12.95
CA GLY A 360 -20.23 -15.55 12.72
C GLY A 360 -19.76 -15.87 11.27
N GLN A 361 -20.62 -16.39 10.41
CA GLN A 361 -20.27 -16.59 9.00
C GLN A 361 -20.05 -15.24 8.30
N GLU A 362 -18.94 -15.10 7.58
CA GLU A 362 -18.63 -13.91 6.79
C GLU A 362 -19.44 -13.88 5.50
N LEU A 363 -20.27 -12.86 5.34
CA LEU A 363 -21.20 -12.69 4.21
C LEU A 363 -20.94 -11.45 3.36
N GLY A 364 -20.02 -10.59 3.77
CA GLY A 364 -19.67 -9.38 3.03
C GLY A 364 -18.51 -8.64 3.67
N THR A 365 -18.24 -7.46 3.12
CA THR A 365 -17.22 -6.54 3.62
C THR A 365 -17.82 -5.15 3.74
N LEU A 366 -17.55 -4.46 4.83
CA LEU A 366 -17.81 -3.04 4.99
C LEU A 366 -16.59 -2.26 4.52
N THR A 367 -16.72 -1.55 3.42
CA THR A 367 -15.69 -0.67 2.87
C THR A 367 -15.98 0.76 3.31
N ILE A 368 -15.02 1.40 3.96
CA ILE A 368 -15.10 2.78 4.41
C ILE A 368 -14.15 3.63 3.56
N THR A 369 -14.68 4.70 2.95
CA THR A 369 -13.92 5.63 2.13
C THR A 369 -13.97 7.04 2.70
N TYR A 370 -12.90 7.79 2.49
CA TYR A 370 -12.81 9.23 2.72
C TYR A 370 -12.26 9.89 1.46
N ASN A 371 -13.00 10.86 0.89
CA ASN A 371 -12.68 11.47 -0.41
C ASN A 371 -12.42 10.42 -1.51
N ASP A 372 -13.31 9.43 -1.61
CA ASP A 372 -13.29 8.31 -2.55
C ASP A 372 -12.04 7.39 -2.45
N GLN A 373 -11.21 7.57 -1.44
CA GLN A 373 -10.10 6.66 -1.13
C GLN A 373 -10.49 5.71 0.01
N VAL A 374 -10.21 4.42 -0.15
CA VAL A 374 -10.44 3.43 0.90
C VAL A 374 -9.53 3.75 2.10
N CYS A 375 -10.11 3.87 3.28
CA CYS A 375 -9.38 4.14 4.53
C CYS A 375 -9.50 3.00 5.56
N ALA A 376 -10.54 2.14 5.43
CA ALA A 376 -10.66 0.91 6.21
C ALA A 376 -11.57 -0.09 5.50
N GLN A 377 -11.35 -1.38 5.78
CA GLN A 377 -12.22 -2.49 5.36
C GLN A 377 -12.39 -3.46 6.53
N VAL A 378 -13.62 -3.93 6.75
CA VAL A 378 -13.94 -4.86 7.84
C VAL A 378 -14.88 -5.94 7.33
N PRO A 379 -14.62 -7.25 7.62
CA PRO A 379 -15.56 -8.31 7.32
C PRO A 379 -16.90 -8.11 8.04
N LEU A 380 -17.99 -8.41 7.35
CA LEU A 380 -19.34 -8.43 7.91
C LEU A 380 -19.77 -9.86 8.22
N LEU A 381 -20.11 -10.11 9.49
CA LEU A 381 -20.45 -11.42 10.01
C LEU A 381 -21.95 -11.53 10.29
N ALA A 382 -22.53 -12.72 10.06
CA ALA A 382 -23.92 -13.01 10.40
C ALA A 382 -24.13 -12.99 11.91
N GLN A 383 -25.15 -12.28 12.39
CA GLN A 383 -25.47 -12.15 13.82
C GLN A 383 -26.09 -13.42 14.42
N ALA A 384 -26.80 -14.20 13.60
CA ALA A 384 -27.57 -15.35 14.07
C ALA A 384 -27.59 -16.48 13.05
N ASP A 385 -27.85 -17.69 13.56
CA ASP A 385 -28.13 -18.85 12.72
C ASP A 385 -29.46 -18.70 11.96
N VAL A 386 -29.48 -19.09 10.69
CA VAL A 386 -30.70 -19.18 9.88
C VAL A 386 -30.81 -20.58 9.30
N SER A 387 -31.83 -21.31 9.72
CA SER A 387 -32.06 -22.69 9.28
C SER A 387 -32.67 -22.76 7.88
N ALA A 388 -32.19 -23.71 7.07
CA ALA A 388 -32.77 -23.99 5.76
C ALA A 388 -34.11 -24.74 5.89
N SER A 389 -35.09 -24.35 5.10
CA SER A 389 -36.35 -25.07 4.96
C SER A 389 -36.20 -26.24 3.97
N ARG A 390 -36.30 -27.46 4.45
CA ARG A 390 -36.27 -28.67 3.61
C ARG A 390 -37.22 -28.59 2.40
N PHE A 391 -38.43 -28.01 2.61
CA PHE A 391 -39.39 -27.82 1.53
C PHE A 391 -38.90 -26.82 0.48
N LEU A 392 -38.39 -25.65 0.91
CA LEU A 392 -37.93 -24.63 -0.06
C LEU A 392 -36.65 -25.10 -0.78
N VAL A 393 -35.76 -25.81 -0.12
CA VAL A 393 -34.59 -26.42 -0.75
C VAL A 393 -35.02 -27.46 -1.81
N ALA A 394 -35.97 -28.37 -1.46
CA ALA A 394 -36.49 -29.34 -2.42
C ALA A 394 -37.17 -28.68 -3.59
N LYS A 395 -38.01 -27.63 -3.34
CA LYS A 395 -38.66 -26.84 -4.37
C LYS A 395 -37.64 -26.18 -5.31
N ALA A 396 -36.66 -25.52 -4.77
CA ALA A 396 -35.59 -24.87 -5.55
C ALA A 396 -34.78 -25.88 -6.38
N ALA A 397 -34.50 -27.08 -5.83
CA ALA A 397 -33.83 -28.14 -6.57
C ALA A 397 -34.67 -28.64 -7.77
N VAL A 398 -36.00 -28.78 -7.60
CA VAL A 398 -36.90 -29.13 -8.67
C VAL A 398 -36.96 -28.03 -9.73
N GLU A 399 -37.10 -26.77 -9.33
CA GLU A 399 -37.09 -25.63 -10.23
C GLU A 399 -35.78 -25.54 -11.03
N ALA A 400 -34.63 -25.70 -10.35
CA ALA A 400 -33.32 -25.73 -10.99
C ALA A 400 -33.16 -26.90 -11.96
N PHE A 401 -33.76 -28.06 -11.66
CA PHE A 401 -33.75 -29.21 -12.57
C PHE A 401 -34.49 -28.89 -13.85
N PHE A 402 -35.73 -28.36 -13.74
CA PHE A 402 -36.54 -27.99 -14.92
C PHE A 402 -36.03 -26.76 -15.65
N ALA A 403 -35.22 -25.92 -15.03
CA ALA A 403 -34.54 -24.78 -15.67
C ALA A 403 -33.45 -25.21 -16.67
N LYS A 404 -32.89 -26.42 -16.52
CA LYS A 404 -31.81 -26.92 -17.39
C LYS A 404 -32.29 -27.05 -18.84
N THR A 405 -31.49 -26.55 -19.78
CA THR A 405 -31.82 -26.50 -21.21
C THR A 405 -32.17 -27.89 -21.78
N TRP A 406 -31.36 -28.92 -21.41
CA TRP A 406 -31.62 -30.28 -21.89
C TRP A 406 -32.95 -30.88 -21.38
N VAL A 407 -33.37 -30.55 -20.15
CA VAL A 407 -34.67 -30.94 -19.59
C VAL A 407 -35.82 -30.31 -20.36
N LYS A 408 -35.69 -29.02 -20.66
CA LYS A 408 -36.71 -28.31 -21.49
C LYS A 408 -36.83 -28.91 -22.87
N LEU A 409 -35.67 -29.24 -23.51
CA LEU A 409 -35.65 -29.92 -24.82
C LEU A 409 -36.27 -31.31 -24.76
N ALA A 410 -35.96 -32.10 -23.71
CA ALA A 410 -36.52 -33.40 -23.49
C ALA A 410 -38.04 -33.37 -23.32
N LEU A 411 -38.56 -32.38 -22.53
CA LEU A 411 -40.00 -32.17 -22.37
C LEU A 411 -40.68 -31.82 -23.68
N VAL A 412 -40.07 -30.93 -24.49
CA VAL A 412 -40.60 -30.59 -25.83
C VAL A 412 -40.64 -31.82 -26.72
N ALA A 413 -39.54 -32.63 -26.70
CA ALA A 413 -39.52 -33.89 -27.50
C ALA A 413 -40.60 -34.87 -27.06
N ILE A 414 -40.83 -35.04 -25.75
CA ILE A 414 -41.94 -35.89 -25.23
C ILE A 414 -43.28 -35.39 -25.71
N VAL A 415 -43.57 -34.08 -25.65
CA VAL A 415 -44.81 -33.48 -26.14
C VAL A 415 -45.02 -33.74 -27.62
N VAL A 416 -43.99 -33.57 -28.44
CA VAL A 416 -44.03 -33.85 -29.87
C VAL A 416 -44.32 -35.34 -30.14
N LEU A 417 -43.65 -36.24 -29.42
CA LEU A 417 -43.92 -37.68 -29.53
C LEU A 417 -45.35 -38.05 -29.18
N VAL A 418 -45.92 -37.45 -28.12
CA VAL A 418 -47.31 -37.67 -27.72
C VAL A 418 -48.27 -37.19 -28.81
N ILE A 419 -48.02 -36.01 -29.38
CA ILE A 419 -48.83 -35.47 -30.48
C ILE A 419 -48.80 -36.39 -31.69
N VAL A 420 -47.60 -36.85 -32.10
CA VAL A 420 -47.43 -37.77 -33.23
C VAL A 420 -48.18 -39.07 -32.94
N PHE A 421 -48.05 -39.61 -31.74
CA PHE A 421 -48.75 -40.86 -31.36
C PHE A 421 -50.28 -40.71 -31.39
N VAL A 422 -50.82 -39.62 -30.89
CA VAL A 422 -52.26 -39.32 -30.92
C VAL A 422 -52.77 -39.16 -32.39
N LEU A 423 -51.97 -38.53 -33.25
CA LEU A 423 -52.31 -38.41 -34.67
C LEU A 423 -52.25 -39.77 -35.38
N TRP A 424 -51.26 -40.61 -35.04
CA TRP A 424 -51.16 -41.97 -35.58
C TRP A 424 -52.32 -42.88 -35.17
N LEU A 425 -52.86 -42.72 -33.95
CA LEU A 425 -54.06 -43.46 -33.50
C LEU A 425 -55.35 -43.00 -34.18
N LYS A 426 -55.40 -41.82 -34.80
CA LYS A 426 -56.56 -41.30 -35.54
C LYS A 426 -56.55 -41.59 -37.04
N LEU A 427 -55.44 -42.09 -37.57
CA LEU A 427 -55.29 -42.60 -38.93
C LEU A 427 -55.57 -44.10 -38.96
#